data_cfbe4e6bdd1ee64a65831a7b9ca361df
#
_entry.id   cfbe4e6bdd1ee64a65831a7b9ca361df
#
_cell.length_a   1.000
_cell.length_b   1.000
_cell.length_c   1.000
_cell.angle_alpha   90.00
_cell.angle_beta   90.00
_cell.angle_gamma   90.00
#
_symmetry.space_group_name_H-M   'P 1'
#
loop_
_entity.id
_entity.type
_entity.pdbx_description
1 polymer ?
#
loop_
_entity_poly.entity_id
_entity_poly.type
_entity_poly.pdbx_seq_one_letter_code
_entity_poly.pdbx_strand_id
1 'polypeptide(L)'
;MNILYINHYAGSPEMGMEFRTYYLASEWVKMGHNVTIIAGDYSHLRRKNPKVSENFQTEIIDGIKYMWIKTGEYDGNGVKRAMSMFRFVSTLRKNARDIVENENPDVVITSSTYPLDTFAGQKMKKIKKDIKLVHEIHDMWPITLIEVGNMPKYHPFVVMMQIGENSFCKNSDYVCSLLPAAKDYLIKHGMKAEKFFHVPNGIVESEWENYDKIPEDYVKIFDKIHSEGKKVICFFGSHTKSYCLDNLAKACIDNDDVAAVFIGGGIYKKELMEKYSKYEDSIYFLDSIPKTSIPDLFNYIDATYVAAMDNDMFRYGVCMNKLFDSMMGAKPIIYAINAPNNYIVDYNCGINVESENLEELKKGIEKFVNLDEETLNQMGKNGRKAIEENFTYHKLAEKFLKGLEN
;
A
#
# COMPACT_ATOMS: atom_id res chain seq x y z
N MET A 1 24.31 1.25 -10.76
CA MET A 1 23.37 1.47 -11.88
C MET A 1 22.72 2.83 -11.75
N ASN A 2 22.32 3.42 -12.88
CA ASN A 2 21.49 4.62 -12.93
C ASN A 2 20.03 4.16 -13.08
N ILE A 3 19.21 4.37 -12.06
CA ILE A 3 17.81 3.96 -12.02
C ILE A 3 16.91 5.19 -12.19
N LEU A 4 16.11 5.21 -13.24
CA LEU A 4 15.12 6.24 -13.48
C LEU A 4 13.73 5.72 -13.10
N TYR A 5 13.16 6.26 -12.02
CA TYR A 5 11.89 5.81 -11.46
C TYR A 5 10.78 6.83 -11.74
N ILE A 6 9.90 6.52 -12.66
CA ILE A 6 8.81 7.40 -13.11
C ILE A 6 7.55 7.04 -12.33
N ASN A 7 7.11 7.92 -11.44
CA ASN A 7 5.83 7.78 -10.74
C ASN A 7 5.20 9.16 -10.54
N HIS A 8 4.08 9.41 -11.21
CA HIS A 8 3.38 10.69 -11.20
C HIS A 8 3.10 11.20 -9.78
N TYR A 9 2.74 10.30 -8.88
CA TYR A 9 2.29 10.64 -7.52
C TYR A 9 3.36 10.46 -6.44
N ALA A 10 4.59 10.10 -6.81
CA ALA A 10 5.67 9.89 -5.86
C ALA A 10 5.93 11.13 -5.00
N GLY A 11 6.19 10.89 -3.72
CA GLY A 11 6.53 11.91 -2.74
C GLY A 11 7.69 11.46 -1.86
N SER A 12 7.77 12.04 -0.66
CA SER A 12 8.70 11.66 0.40
C SER A 12 7.94 11.64 1.74
N PRO A 13 8.55 11.12 2.83
CA PRO A 13 7.93 11.16 4.16
C PRO A 13 7.49 12.57 4.58
N GLU A 14 8.28 13.61 4.30
CA GLU A 14 7.93 15.00 4.59
C GLU A 14 6.70 15.50 3.80
N MET A 15 6.49 14.96 2.62
CA MET A 15 5.30 15.26 1.79
C MET A 15 4.06 14.49 2.25
N GLY A 16 4.24 13.46 3.06
CA GLY A 16 3.20 12.71 3.75
C GLY A 16 2.21 11.99 2.84
N MET A 17 2.62 11.01 2.08
CA MET A 17 1.86 9.96 1.38
C MET A 17 2.68 9.38 0.21
N GLU A 18 2.37 8.16 -0.21
CA GLU A 18 3.07 7.43 -1.28
C GLU A 18 4.54 7.17 -0.96
N PHE A 19 4.75 6.25 -0.05
CA PHE A 19 6.09 5.97 0.46
C PHE A 19 6.86 4.92 -0.35
N ARG A 20 6.19 3.97 -1.03
CA ARG A 20 6.84 2.84 -1.70
C ARG A 20 7.95 3.27 -2.66
N THR A 21 7.67 4.23 -3.54
CA THR A 21 8.67 4.72 -4.51
C THR A 21 9.88 5.30 -3.80
N TYR A 22 9.66 6.09 -2.75
CA TYR A 22 10.71 6.67 -1.92
C TYR A 22 11.51 5.58 -1.18
N TYR A 23 10.85 4.62 -0.54
CA TYR A 23 11.54 3.61 0.25
C TYR A 23 12.41 2.69 -0.61
N LEU A 24 11.92 2.22 -1.75
CA LEU A 24 12.73 1.45 -2.69
C LEU A 24 13.92 2.27 -3.20
N ALA A 25 13.69 3.53 -3.60
CA ALA A 25 14.74 4.44 -4.07
C ALA A 25 15.80 4.69 -2.99
N SER A 26 15.37 4.92 -1.74
CA SER A 26 16.28 5.12 -0.59
C SER A 26 17.16 3.90 -0.35
N GLU A 27 16.60 2.68 -0.40
CA GLU A 27 17.40 1.46 -0.26
C GLU A 27 18.39 1.29 -1.42
N TRP A 28 17.99 1.56 -2.67
CA TRP A 28 18.91 1.49 -3.81
C TRP A 28 20.03 2.54 -3.72
N VAL A 29 19.77 3.74 -3.19
CA VAL A 29 20.82 4.73 -2.91
C VAL A 29 21.81 4.20 -1.86
N LYS A 30 21.33 3.58 -0.77
CA LYS A 30 22.17 2.92 0.24
C LYS A 30 23.00 1.77 -0.34
N MET A 31 22.49 1.07 -1.34
CA MET A 31 23.22 0.04 -2.10
C MET A 31 24.23 0.61 -3.13
N GLY A 32 24.38 1.93 -3.22
CA GLY A 32 25.34 2.59 -4.11
C GLY A 32 24.84 2.81 -5.53
N HIS A 33 23.53 2.81 -5.77
CA HIS A 33 22.94 3.15 -7.07
C HIS A 33 22.60 4.64 -7.14
N ASN A 34 22.67 5.22 -8.33
CA ASN A 34 22.16 6.57 -8.59
C ASN A 34 20.67 6.46 -8.93
N VAL A 35 19.81 7.11 -8.15
CA VAL A 35 18.36 7.04 -8.35
C VAL A 35 17.80 8.42 -8.65
N THR A 36 17.09 8.53 -9.77
CA THR A 36 16.31 9.71 -10.14
C THR A 36 14.83 9.36 -10.16
N ILE A 37 14.01 10.05 -9.34
CA ILE A 37 12.55 9.95 -9.37
C ILE A 37 12.00 11.09 -10.22
N ILE A 38 11.17 10.79 -11.22
CA ILE A 38 10.41 11.80 -11.96
C ILE A 38 8.94 11.75 -11.50
N ALA A 39 8.46 12.87 -10.96
CA ALA A 39 7.11 12.97 -10.42
C ALA A 39 6.40 14.28 -10.87
N GLY A 40 5.08 14.30 -10.73
CA GLY A 40 4.28 15.52 -10.92
C GLY A 40 4.41 16.47 -9.73
N ASP A 41 4.28 17.77 -9.98
CA ASP A 41 4.27 18.82 -8.95
C ASP A 41 3.07 18.74 -8.02
N TYR A 42 1.98 18.14 -8.45
CA TYR A 42 0.76 17.99 -7.67
C TYR A 42 0.29 16.54 -7.56
N SER A 43 -0.04 16.14 -6.33
CA SER A 43 -0.73 14.89 -6.03
C SER A 43 -1.74 15.12 -4.88
N HIS A 44 -2.98 14.68 -5.07
CA HIS A 44 -4.01 14.68 -4.02
C HIS A 44 -3.68 13.72 -2.86
N LEU A 45 -2.71 12.84 -3.04
CA LEU A 45 -2.24 11.91 -2.02
C LEU A 45 -1.23 12.55 -1.06
N ARG A 46 -0.57 13.64 -1.46
CA ARG A 46 0.42 14.34 -0.63
C ARG A 46 -0.27 15.35 0.28
N ARG A 47 0.19 15.46 1.51
CA ARG A 47 -0.20 16.53 2.43
C ARG A 47 0.46 17.86 2.06
N LYS A 48 1.68 17.82 1.52
CA LYS A 48 2.45 18.98 1.07
C LYS A 48 3.00 18.69 -0.32
N ASN A 49 2.62 19.51 -1.30
CA ASN A 49 3.15 19.43 -2.64
C ASN A 49 4.37 20.37 -2.82
N PRO A 50 5.36 20.00 -3.66
CA PRO A 50 6.52 20.83 -3.96
C PRO A 50 6.11 22.09 -4.74
N LYS A 51 6.84 23.18 -4.55
CA LYS A 51 6.67 24.41 -5.34
C LYS A 51 7.60 24.33 -6.56
N VAL A 52 6.99 24.15 -7.73
CA VAL A 52 7.71 23.94 -8.99
C VAL A 52 7.49 25.12 -9.93
N SER A 53 8.56 25.80 -10.31
CA SER A 53 8.53 26.95 -11.22
C SER A 53 8.52 26.53 -12.69
N GLU A 54 9.26 25.49 -13.03
CA GLU A 54 9.43 24.98 -14.40
C GLU A 54 9.49 23.45 -14.47
N ASN A 55 9.28 22.88 -15.65
CA ASN A 55 9.40 21.43 -15.82
C ASN A 55 10.86 20.98 -15.63
N PHE A 56 11.03 19.82 -15.01
CA PHE A 56 12.31 19.20 -14.71
C PHE A 56 13.15 19.97 -13.68
N GLN A 57 12.54 20.86 -12.91
CA GLN A 57 13.16 21.42 -11.71
C GLN A 57 13.59 20.26 -10.80
N THR A 58 14.83 20.30 -10.33
CA THR A 58 15.42 19.22 -9.53
C THR A 58 15.63 19.62 -8.09
N GLU A 59 15.54 18.64 -7.20
CA GLU A 59 15.98 18.72 -5.81
C GLU A 59 16.53 17.36 -5.35
N ILE A 60 17.36 17.38 -4.31
CA ILE A 60 17.87 16.15 -3.69
C ILE A 60 17.18 15.95 -2.35
N ILE A 61 16.56 14.80 -2.16
CA ILE A 61 15.91 14.38 -0.90
C ILE A 61 16.57 13.07 -0.50
N ASP A 62 17.27 13.03 0.63
CA ASP A 62 17.94 11.84 1.17
C ASP A 62 18.83 11.10 0.16
N GLY A 63 19.54 11.83 -0.68
CA GLY A 63 20.41 11.28 -1.72
C GLY A 63 19.69 10.85 -3.00
N ILE A 64 18.37 10.93 -3.05
CA ILE A 64 17.55 10.66 -4.23
C ILE A 64 17.37 11.96 -5.01
N LYS A 65 17.65 11.95 -6.32
CA LYS A 65 17.35 13.08 -7.20
C LYS A 65 15.88 13.07 -7.60
N TYR A 66 15.14 14.11 -7.26
CA TYR A 66 13.79 14.34 -7.77
C TYR A 66 13.82 15.30 -8.97
N MET A 67 13.01 14.99 -9.98
CA MET A 67 12.74 15.85 -11.12
C MET A 67 11.22 16.07 -11.21
N TRP A 68 10.79 17.31 -11.06
CA TRP A 68 9.39 17.67 -11.00
C TRP A 68 8.84 18.12 -12.36
N ILE A 69 7.64 17.64 -12.70
CA ILE A 69 6.91 18.04 -13.91
C ILE A 69 5.65 18.80 -13.51
N LYS A 70 5.43 19.97 -14.11
CA LYS A 70 4.20 20.74 -13.90
C LYS A 70 3.01 20.06 -14.55
N THR A 71 2.12 19.52 -13.74
CA THR A 71 0.93 18.79 -14.18
C THR A 71 -0.35 19.56 -13.92
N GLY A 72 -0.30 20.49 -12.97
CA GLY A 72 -1.42 21.32 -12.54
C GLY A 72 -2.29 20.66 -11.48
N GLU A 73 -2.88 21.48 -10.67
CA GLU A 73 -3.75 21.06 -9.55
C GLU A 73 -5.11 20.54 -10.06
N TYR A 74 -5.70 19.63 -9.30
CA TYR A 74 -7.03 19.07 -9.54
C TYR A 74 -7.69 18.65 -8.23
N ASP A 75 -9.02 18.65 -8.22
CA ASP A 75 -9.81 18.12 -7.11
C ASP A 75 -10.56 16.85 -7.55
N GLY A 76 -10.55 15.83 -6.68
CA GLY A 76 -11.27 14.58 -6.90
C GLY A 76 -10.79 13.77 -8.12
N ASN A 77 -11.68 12.93 -8.63
CA ASN A 77 -11.40 11.94 -9.69
C ASN A 77 -11.91 12.37 -11.09
N GLY A 78 -12.03 13.66 -11.34
CA GLY A 78 -12.63 14.20 -12.56
C GLY A 78 -11.67 14.38 -13.73
N VAL A 79 -12.17 15.09 -14.77
CA VAL A 79 -11.46 15.39 -16.01
C VAL A 79 -10.11 16.08 -15.78
N LYS A 80 -10.02 16.99 -14.80
CA LYS A 80 -8.75 17.67 -14.48
C LYS A 80 -7.65 16.68 -14.05
N ARG A 81 -8.00 15.63 -13.29
CA ARG A 81 -7.05 14.56 -12.94
C ARG A 81 -6.59 13.78 -14.18
N ALA A 82 -7.50 13.44 -15.07
CA ALA A 82 -7.13 12.81 -16.34
C ALA A 82 -6.21 13.71 -17.19
N MET A 83 -6.49 15.01 -17.25
CA MET A 83 -5.63 15.97 -17.94
C MET A 83 -4.23 16.07 -17.32
N SER A 84 -4.11 16.00 -16.00
CA SER A 84 -2.85 15.95 -15.28
C SER A 84 -2.03 14.72 -15.70
N MET A 85 -2.66 13.53 -15.78
CA MET A 85 -2.02 12.31 -16.28
C MET A 85 -1.48 12.49 -17.70
N PHE A 86 -2.28 13.07 -18.61
CA PHE A 86 -1.86 13.33 -20.00
C PHE A 86 -0.72 14.34 -20.09
N ARG A 87 -0.76 15.41 -19.31
CA ARG A 87 0.34 16.39 -19.25
C ARG A 87 1.62 15.72 -18.80
N PHE A 88 1.57 14.95 -17.74
CA PHE A 88 2.73 14.20 -17.23
C PHE A 88 3.35 13.31 -18.32
N VAL A 89 2.57 12.41 -18.90
CA VAL A 89 3.04 11.47 -19.92
C VAL A 89 3.52 12.18 -21.18
N SER A 90 2.80 13.21 -21.65
CA SER A 90 3.17 13.95 -22.85
C SER A 90 4.48 14.73 -22.66
N THR A 91 4.67 15.34 -21.49
CA THR A 91 5.91 16.07 -21.15
C THR A 91 7.11 15.11 -21.10
N LEU A 92 6.96 13.94 -20.46
CA LEU A 92 7.98 12.89 -20.47
C LEU A 92 8.33 12.43 -21.88
N ARG A 93 7.31 12.17 -22.71
CA ARG A 93 7.53 11.71 -24.08
C ARG A 93 8.20 12.75 -24.96
N LYS A 94 7.84 14.02 -24.82
CA LYS A 94 8.48 15.11 -25.59
C LYS A 94 9.96 15.23 -25.28
N ASN A 95 10.33 15.15 -24.00
CA ASN A 95 11.69 15.34 -23.51
C ASN A 95 12.47 14.02 -23.28
N ALA A 96 11.97 12.88 -23.81
CA ALA A 96 12.56 11.57 -23.57
C ALA A 96 14.04 11.47 -24.00
N ARG A 97 14.46 12.18 -25.07
CA ARG A 97 15.85 12.22 -25.51
C ARG A 97 16.74 12.92 -24.49
N ASP A 98 16.37 14.12 -24.09
CA ASP A 98 17.13 14.92 -23.14
C ASP A 98 17.26 14.22 -21.80
N ILE A 99 16.17 13.56 -21.33
CA ILE A 99 16.16 12.74 -20.10
C ILE A 99 17.16 11.59 -20.24
N VAL A 100 17.14 10.84 -21.34
CA VAL A 100 18.03 9.70 -21.55
C VAL A 100 19.50 10.16 -21.66
N GLU A 101 19.77 11.24 -22.37
CA GLU A 101 21.11 11.78 -22.53
C GLU A 101 21.69 12.32 -21.20
N ASN A 102 20.87 12.99 -20.38
CA ASN A 102 21.33 13.59 -19.13
C ASN A 102 21.42 12.58 -17.98
N GLU A 103 20.43 11.68 -17.83
CA GLU A 103 20.38 10.71 -16.72
C GLU A 103 21.08 9.39 -17.05
N ASN A 104 21.32 9.10 -18.33
CA ASN A 104 21.96 7.88 -18.84
C ASN A 104 21.47 6.59 -18.12
N PRO A 105 20.14 6.33 -18.06
CA PRO A 105 19.59 5.26 -17.24
C PRO A 105 19.98 3.87 -17.74
N ASP A 106 20.30 2.96 -16.81
CA ASP A 106 20.43 1.53 -17.04
C ASP A 106 19.07 0.84 -16.93
N VAL A 107 18.23 1.36 -16.01
CA VAL A 107 16.90 0.87 -15.73
C VAL A 107 15.90 2.03 -15.76
N VAL A 108 14.78 1.85 -16.45
CA VAL A 108 13.63 2.76 -16.41
C VAL A 108 12.43 2.00 -15.86
N ILE A 109 11.90 2.49 -14.74
CA ILE A 109 10.72 1.92 -14.07
C ILE A 109 9.56 2.89 -14.29
N THR A 110 8.48 2.44 -14.93
CA THR A 110 7.21 3.17 -15.05
C THR A 110 6.24 2.61 -14.02
N SER A 111 5.81 3.46 -13.09
CA SER A 111 5.18 3.03 -11.83
C SER A 111 4.02 3.92 -11.39
N SER A 112 3.43 4.70 -12.30
CA SER A 112 2.21 5.44 -11.98
C SER A 112 1.05 4.49 -11.76
N THR A 113 0.05 4.88 -10.95
CA THR A 113 -1.17 4.07 -10.73
C THR A 113 -1.88 3.69 -12.02
N TYR A 114 -1.72 4.50 -13.04
CA TYR A 114 -2.29 4.28 -14.39
C TYR A 114 -1.21 3.86 -15.40
N PRO A 115 -1.54 3.02 -16.40
CA PRO A 115 -0.55 2.38 -17.28
C PRO A 115 0.01 3.26 -18.42
N LEU A 116 -0.38 4.54 -18.53
CA LEU A 116 -0.02 5.37 -19.70
C LEU A 116 1.43 5.84 -19.71
N ASP A 117 2.10 5.90 -18.55
CA ASP A 117 3.51 6.28 -18.45
C ASP A 117 4.44 5.28 -19.15
N THR A 118 3.98 4.03 -19.37
CA THR A 118 4.69 3.03 -20.17
C THR A 118 5.10 3.55 -21.55
N PHE A 119 4.29 4.43 -22.17
CA PHE A 119 4.62 5.01 -23.48
C PHE A 119 5.84 5.94 -23.43
N ALA A 120 6.11 6.58 -22.29
CA ALA A 120 7.32 7.36 -22.08
C ALA A 120 8.53 6.45 -21.92
N GLY A 121 8.43 5.41 -21.06
CA GLY A 121 9.48 4.41 -20.88
C GLY A 121 9.85 3.70 -22.18
N GLN A 122 8.87 3.27 -22.95
CA GLN A 122 9.08 2.64 -24.27
C GLN A 122 9.80 3.60 -25.26
N LYS A 123 9.50 4.91 -25.22
CA LYS A 123 10.20 5.89 -26.05
C LYS A 123 11.65 6.04 -25.60
N MET A 124 11.92 6.06 -24.31
CA MET A 124 13.30 6.12 -23.77
C MET A 124 14.10 4.87 -24.18
N LYS A 125 13.52 3.68 -24.07
CA LYS A 125 14.14 2.44 -24.54
C LYS A 125 14.42 2.42 -26.03
N LYS A 126 13.59 3.05 -26.87
CA LYS A 126 13.89 3.20 -28.32
C LYS A 126 15.10 4.10 -28.59
N ILE A 127 15.37 5.07 -27.72
CA ILE A 127 16.51 5.99 -27.82
C ILE A 127 17.79 5.28 -27.35
N LYS A 128 17.77 4.61 -26.22
CA LYS A 128 18.86 3.80 -25.65
C LYS A 128 18.38 2.36 -25.47
N LYS A 129 18.76 1.46 -26.38
CA LYS A 129 18.21 0.10 -26.49
C LYS A 129 18.59 -0.85 -25.36
N ASP A 130 19.67 -0.58 -24.66
CA ASP A 130 20.19 -1.36 -23.54
C ASP A 130 19.51 -1.05 -22.20
N ILE A 131 18.64 -0.03 -22.14
CA ILE A 131 17.78 0.21 -20.98
C ILE A 131 16.95 -1.04 -20.67
N LYS A 132 16.95 -1.51 -19.41
CA LYS A 132 15.96 -2.45 -18.90
C LYS A 132 14.67 -1.68 -18.58
N LEU A 133 13.59 -1.95 -19.31
CA LEU A 133 12.30 -1.29 -19.10
C LEU A 133 11.41 -2.15 -18.20
N VAL A 134 11.06 -1.62 -17.04
CA VAL A 134 10.16 -2.25 -16.08
C VAL A 134 8.84 -1.49 -16.06
N HIS A 135 7.72 -2.22 -16.00
CA HIS A 135 6.44 -1.64 -15.59
C HIS A 135 6.06 -2.17 -14.22
N GLU A 136 5.85 -1.29 -13.25
CA GLU A 136 5.44 -1.66 -11.90
C GLU A 136 3.95 -1.37 -11.70
N ILE A 137 3.20 -2.38 -11.28
CA ILE A 137 1.75 -2.33 -11.09
C ILE A 137 1.46 -2.15 -9.60
N HIS A 138 0.91 -0.99 -9.23
CA HIS A 138 0.37 -0.71 -7.89
C HIS A 138 -1.11 -1.07 -7.80
N ASP A 139 -1.85 -0.80 -8.87
CA ASP A 139 -3.28 -1.05 -8.99
C ASP A 139 -3.59 -1.60 -10.39
N MET A 140 -4.54 -2.49 -10.47
CA MET A 140 -4.90 -3.20 -11.71
C MET A 140 -5.81 -2.36 -12.60
N TRP A 141 -5.30 -1.24 -13.14
CA TRP A 141 -6.04 -0.45 -14.13
C TRP A 141 -5.89 -1.02 -15.53
N PRO A 142 -6.99 -1.17 -16.30
CA PRO A 142 -8.33 -0.58 -16.09
C PRO A 142 -9.32 -1.45 -15.32
N ILE A 143 -9.01 -2.70 -14.96
CA ILE A 143 -10.01 -3.61 -14.40
C ILE A 143 -10.60 -3.10 -13.08
N THR A 144 -9.80 -2.43 -12.23
CA THR A 144 -10.28 -1.76 -11.02
C THR A 144 -11.31 -0.67 -11.31
N LEU A 145 -11.13 0.08 -12.40
CA LEU A 145 -12.11 1.11 -12.82
C LEU A 145 -13.44 0.48 -13.24
N ILE A 146 -13.40 -0.71 -13.82
CA ILE A 146 -14.59 -1.44 -14.29
C ILE A 146 -15.30 -2.10 -13.10
N GLU A 147 -14.59 -2.92 -12.33
CA GLU A 147 -15.18 -3.78 -11.30
C GLU A 147 -15.49 -3.04 -9.98
N VAL A 148 -14.63 -2.13 -9.58
CA VAL A 148 -14.81 -1.33 -8.36
C VAL A 148 -15.41 0.04 -8.65
N GLY A 149 -14.94 0.69 -9.71
CA GLY A 149 -15.40 2.01 -10.12
C GLY A 149 -16.70 2.01 -10.91
N ASN A 150 -17.25 0.84 -11.27
CA ASN A 150 -18.46 0.65 -12.07
C ASN A 150 -18.43 1.42 -13.40
N MET A 151 -17.25 1.66 -13.97
CA MET A 151 -17.12 2.34 -15.26
C MET A 151 -17.43 1.38 -16.41
N PRO A 152 -18.22 1.80 -17.42
CA PRO A 152 -18.49 0.97 -18.58
C PRO A 152 -17.20 0.55 -19.30
N LYS A 153 -17.08 -0.73 -19.67
CA LYS A 153 -15.90 -1.29 -20.36
C LYS A 153 -15.49 -0.51 -21.62
N TYR A 154 -16.45 0.06 -22.32
CA TYR A 154 -16.22 0.84 -23.55
C TYR A 154 -16.11 2.35 -23.28
N HIS A 155 -16.05 2.79 -22.05
CA HIS A 155 -15.80 4.18 -21.74
C HIS A 155 -14.42 4.60 -22.31
N PRO A 156 -14.29 5.75 -23.01
CA PRO A 156 -13.05 6.14 -23.68
C PRO A 156 -11.82 6.13 -22.78
N PHE A 157 -11.97 6.53 -21.52
CA PHE A 157 -10.90 6.50 -20.55
C PHE A 157 -10.46 5.06 -20.21
N VAL A 158 -11.41 4.14 -20.03
CA VAL A 158 -11.14 2.71 -19.77
C VAL A 158 -10.43 2.07 -20.95
N VAL A 159 -10.92 2.32 -22.18
CA VAL A 159 -10.28 1.81 -23.41
C VAL A 159 -8.84 2.29 -23.54
N MET A 160 -8.58 3.54 -23.21
CA MET A 160 -7.24 4.09 -23.26
C MET A 160 -6.30 3.48 -22.21
N MET A 161 -6.79 3.25 -20.98
CA MET A 161 -6.03 2.52 -19.95
C MET A 161 -5.73 1.09 -20.39
N GLN A 162 -6.71 0.42 -21.06
CA GLN A 162 -6.52 -0.92 -21.62
C GLN A 162 -5.44 -0.96 -22.72
N ILE A 163 -5.36 0.08 -23.54
CA ILE A 163 -4.28 0.19 -24.54
C ILE A 163 -2.92 0.33 -23.85
N GLY A 164 -2.84 1.09 -22.74
CA GLY A 164 -1.65 1.21 -21.93
C GLY A 164 -1.24 -0.14 -21.32
N GLU A 165 -2.19 -0.85 -20.70
CA GLU A 165 -1.97 -2.17 -20.09
C GLU A 165 -1.48 -3.19 -21.13
N ASN A 166 -2.17 -3.34 -22.25
CA ASN A 166 -1.74 -4.23 -23.32
C ASN A 166 -0.36 -3.85 -23.87
N SER A 167 -0.03 -2.55 -23.85
CA SER A 167 1.25 -2.05 -24.34
C SER A 167 2.40 -2.41 -23.39
N PHE A 168 2.25 -2.21 -22.08
CA PHE A 168 3.33 -2.61 -21.16
C PHE A 168 3.49 -4.14 -21.09
N CYS A 169 2.39 -4.89 -21.10
CA CYS A 169 2.45 -6.36 -21.15
C CYS A 169 3.33 -6.88 -22.29
N LYS A 170 3.19 -6.29 -23.46
CA LYS A 170 3.94 -6.69 -24.67
C LYS A 170 5.38 -6.17 -24.69
N ASN A 171 5.57 -4.89 -24.36
CA ASN A 171 6.77 -4.13 -24.72
C ASN A 171 7.73 -3.85 -23.55
N SER A 172 7.34 -4.06 -22.28
CA SER A 172 8.28 -4.01 -21.16
C SER A 172 9.15 -5.26 -21.15
N ASP A 173 10.37 -5.14 -20.68
CA ASP A 173 11.26 -6.30 -20.47
C ASP A 173 10.81 -7.08 -19.24
N TYR A 174 10.38 -6.35 -18.20
CA TYR A 174 9.93 -6.90 -16.94
C TYR A 174 8.62 -6.25 -16.50
N VAL A 175 7.81 -6.99 -15.74
CA VAL A 175 6.59 -6.51 -15.10
C VAL A 175 6.64 -6.88 -13.63
N CYS A 176 6.77 -5.88 -12.77
CA CYS A 176 6.68 -6.03 -11.32
C CYS A 176 5.24 -5.83 -10.86
N SER A 177 4.75 -6.65 -9.96
CA SER A 177 3.42 -6.45 -9.37
C SER A 177 3.46 -6.54 -7.86
N LEU A 178 2.64 -5.72 -7.19
CA LEU A 178 2.36 -5.82 -5.77
C LEU A 178 1.45 -7.02 -5.45
N LEU A 179 0.70 -7.51 -6.46
CA LEU A 179 -0.29 -8.58 -6.32
C LEU A 179 0.26 -9.88 -6.92
N PRO A 180 0.42 -10.95 -6.13
CA PRO A 180 1.11 -12.17 -6.55
C PRO A 180 0.37 -12.96 -7.64
N ALA A 181 -0.96 -12.92 -7.65
CA ALA A 181 -1.79 -13.68 -8.57
C ALA A 181 -2.22 -12.89 -9.83
N ALA A 182 -1.63 -11.71 -10.09
CA ALA A 182 -1.90 -10.92 -11.28
C ALA A 182 -1.33 -11.55 -12.57
N LYS A 183 -0.38 -12.47 -12.45
CA LYS A 183 0.39 -13.05 -13.56
C LYS A 183 -0.46 -13.59 -14.69
N ASP A 184 -1.45 -14.43 -14.39
CA ASP A 184 -2.28 -15.11 -15.41
C ASP A 184 -3.21 -14.12 -16.15
N TYR A 185 -3.67 -13.09 -15.44
CA TYR A 185 -4.41 -12.00 -16.06
C TYR A 185 -3.53 -11.24 -17.08
N LEU A 186 -2.32 -10.88 -16.69
CA LEU A 186 -1.40 -10.13 -17.55
C LEU A 186 -0.93 -10.94 -18.76
N ILE A 187 -0.79 -12.26 -18.62
CA ILE A 187 -0.49 -13.16 -19.75
C ILE A 187 -1.63 -13.10 -20.79
N LYS A 188 -2.89 -13.07 -20.37
CA LYS A 188 -4.05 -12.91 -21.28
C LYS A 188 -4.03 -11.56 -22.01
N HIS A 189 -3.35 -10.55 -21.46
CA HIS A 189 -3.14 -9.22 -22.06
C HIS A 189 -1.84 -9.11 -22.87
N GLY A 190 -1.13 -10.23 -23.07
CA GLY A 190 0.01 -10.35 -23.98
C GLY A 190 1.39 -10.30 -23.30
N MET A 191 1.45 -10.38 -21.96
CA MET A 191 2.72 -10.53 -21.24
C MET A 191 3.25 -11.95 -21.41
N LYS A 192 4.55 -12.09 -21.57
CA LYS A 192 5.22 -13.40 -21.46
C LYS A 192 5.44 -13.74 -19.99
N ALA A 193 5.26 -15.01 -19.63
CA ALA A 193 5.27 -15.48 -18.25
C ALA A 193 6.58 -15.22 -17.50
N GLU A 194 7.71 -15.27 -18.21
CA GLU A 194 9.05 -15.05 -17.67
C GLU A 194 9.34 -13.59 -17.28
N LYS A 195 8.55 -12.63 -17.77
CA LYS A 195 8.71 -11.20 -17.43
C LYS A 195 8.18 -10.83 -16.05
N PHE A 196 7.32 -11.67 -15.48
CA PHE A 196 6.62 -11.36 -14.25
C PHE A 196 7.46 -11.65 -13.02
N PHE A 197 7.52 -10.69 -12.10
CA PHE A 197 8.00 -10.90 -10.75
C PHE A 197 7.16 -10.14 -9.72
N HIS A 198 7.14 -10.63 -8.49
CA HIS A 198 6.30 -10.10 -7.41
C HIS A 198 7.16 -9.47 -6.32
N VAL A 199 6.88 -8.17 -6.05
CA VAL A 199 7.46 -7.43 -4.93
C VAL A 199 6.36 -6.68 -4.21
N PRO A 200 5.89 -7.15 -3.04
CA PRO A 200 4.81 -6.51 -2.28
C PRO A 200 5.27 -5.21 -1.61
N ASN A 201 4.38 -4.58 -0.85
CA ASN A 201 4.75 -3.54 0.12
C ASN A 201 5.47 -4.18 1.31
N GLY A 202 6.07 -3.34 2.13
CA GLY A 202 6.85 -3.78 3.27
C GLY A 202 7.01 -2.73 4.35
N ILE A 203 7.98 -2.94 5.23
CA ILE A 203 8.25 -2.15 6.41
C ILE A 203 9.66 -1.54 6.32
N VAL A 204 9.80 -0.33 6.83
CA VAL A 204 11.08 0.32 7.11
C VAL A 204 11.43 0.07 8.57
N GLU A 205 12.45 -0.74 8.84
CA GLU A 205 12.81 -1.18 10.21
C GLU A 205 13.12 0.01 11.11
N SER A 206 13.83 1.02 10.61
CA SER A 206 14.19 2.21 11.40
C SER A 206 12.99 3.03 11.90
N GLU A 207 11.83 2.97 11.23
CA GLU A 207 10.59 3.60 11.69
C GLU A 207 9.97 2.85 12.88
N TRP A 208 10.36 1.60 13.12
CA TRP A 208 9.93 0.78 14.25
C TRP A 208 10.93 0.81 15.41
N GLU A 209 12.11 1.34 15.22
CA GLU A 209 13.13 1.58 16.27
C GLU A 209 13.00 2.99 16.84
N ASN A 210 12.67 3.98 15.99
CA ASN A 210 12.59 5.39 16.35
C ASN A 210 11.16 5.89 16.12
N TYR A 211 10.31 5.79 17.13
CA TYR A 211 8.89 6.10 17.03
C TYR A 211 8.42 7.09 18.10
N ASP A 212 7.32 7.78 17.79
CA ASP A 212 6.65 8.68 18.72
C ASP A 212 5.68 7.91 19.62
N LYS A 213 5.42 8.47 20.81
CA LYS A 213 4.42 7.93 21.72
C LYS A 213 2.99 8.26 21.25
N ILE A 214 2.05 7.36 21.54
CA ILE A 214 0.63 7.67 21.40
C ILE A 214 0.18 8.67 22.46
N PRO A 215 -0.93 9.43 22.25
CA PRO A 215 -1.47 10.36 23.23
C PRO A 215 -1.78 9.70 24.59
N GLU A 216 -1.48 10.38 25.69
CA GLU A 216 -1.71 9.86 27.04
C GLU A 216 -3.18 9.56 27.37
N ASP A 217 -4.12 10.28 26.77
CA ASP A 217 -5.54 10.00 26.90
C ASP A 217 -5.92 8.66 26.25
N TYR A 218 -5.23 8.25 25.19
CA TYR A 218 -5.41 6.91 24.61
C TYR A 218 -4.86 5.83 25.51
N VAL A 219 -3.68 6.03 26.11
CA VAL A 219 -3.11 5.09 27.08
C VAL A 219 -4.09 4.84 28.23
N LYS A 220 -4.73 5.89 28.78
CA LYS A 220 -5.73 5.76 29.86
C LYS A 220 -6.95 4.91 29.44
N ILE A 221 -7.34 4.97 28.18
CA ILE A 221 -8.45 4.15 27.66
C ILE A 221 -8.03 2.68 27.63
N PHE A 222 -6.83 2.38 27.13
CA PHE A 222 -6.32 1.01 27.11
C PHE A 222 -6.16 0.45 28.54
N ASP A 223 -5.59 1.25 29.45
CA ASP A 223 -5.45 0.86 30.86
C ASP A 223 -6.80 0.57 31.52
N LYS A 224 -7.83 1.39 31.23
CA LYS A 224 -9.21 1.13 31.69
C LYS A 224 -9.70 -0.22 31.19
N ILE A 225 -9.62 -0.50 29.88
CA ILE A 225 -10.07 -1.76 29.28
C ILE A 225 -9.39 -2.96 29.92
N HIS A 226 -8.06 -2.90 30.07
CA HIS A 226 -7.29 -3.97 30.69
C HIS A 226 -7.62 -4.14 32.18
N SER A 227 -7.88 -3.03 32.92
CA SER A 227 -8.29 -3.11 34.32
C SER A 227 -9.64 -3.79 34.51
N GLU A 228 -10.49 -3.81 33.50
CA GLU A 228 -11.75 -4.54 33.45
C GLU A 228 -11.58 -6.03 33.07
N GLY A 229 -10.35 -6.47 32.82
CA GLY A 229 -10.02 -7.84 32.42
C GLY A 229 -10.24 -8.15 30.94
N LYS A 230 -10.51 -7.14 30.10
CA LYS A 230 -10.79 -7.29 28.69
C LYS A 230 -9.52 -7.21 27.84
N LYS A 231 -9.45 -7.99 26.76
CA LYS A 231 -8.43 -7.87 25.70
C LYS A 231 -8.83 -6.83 24.67
N VAL A 232 -7.88 -6.08 24.15
CA VAL A 232 -8.07 -5.04 23.13
C VAL A 232 -7.88 -5.60 21.75
N ILE A 233 -8.92 -5.58 20.91
CA ILE A 233 -8.83 -5.82 19.47
C ILE A 233 -8.87 -4.48 18.75
N CYS A 234 -7.78 -4.09 18.08
CA CYS A 234 -7.63 -2.77 17.49
C CYS A 234 -7.72 -2.81 15.96
N PHE A 235 -8.50 -1.88 15.42
CA PHE A 235 -8.43 -1.48 14.02
C PHE A 235 -7.83 -0.09 13.92
N PHE A 236 -6.82 0.10 13.09
CA PHE A 236 -6.24 1.41 12.79
C PHE A 236 -6.24 1.71 11.29
N GLY A 237 -6.61 2.94 10.93
CA GLY A 237 -6.69 3.39 9.53
C GLY A 237 -7.99 4.10 9.18
N SER A 238 -8.28 4.21 7.87
CA SER A 238 -9.49 4.87 7.39
C SER A 238 -10.75 4.10 7.74
N HIS A 239 -11.73 4.79 8.36
CA HIS A 239 -13.04 4.22 8.64
C HIS A 239 -13.92 4.29 7.39
N THR A 240 -13.97 3.18 6.66
CA THR A 240 -14.82 2.97 5.47
C THR A 240 -15.62 1.68 5.63
N LYS A 241 -16.74 1.58 4.92
CA LYS A 241 -17.57 0.35 4.92
C LYS A 241 -16.79 -0.87 4.42
N SER A 242 -15.85 -0.65 3.49
CA SER A 242 -15.05 -1.71 2.89
C SER A 242 -14.16 -2.50 3.88
N TYR A 243 -13.94 -2.00 5.09
CA TYR A 243 -13.16 -2.70 6.11
C TYR A 243 -14.00 -3.48 7.14
N CYS A 244 -15.29 -3.68 6.89
CA CYS A 244 -16.19 -4.50 7.73
C CYS A 244 -16.15 -4.15 9.22
N LEU A 245 -16.02 -2.86 9.56
CA LEU A 245 -15.87 -2.39 10.95
C LEU A 245 -17.11 -2.70 11.81
N ASP A 246 -18.31 -2.72 11.19
CA ASP A 246 -19.54 -3.14 11.83
C ASP A 246 -19.48 -4.58 12.37
N ASN A 247 -18.81 -5.48 11.64
CA ASN A 247 -18.71 -6.88 12.06
C ASN A 247 -17.85 -7.00 13.31
N LEU A 248 -16.72 -6.27 13.38
CA LEU A 248 -15.89 -6.25 14.59
C LEU A 248 -16.67 -5.69 15.78
N ALA A 249 -17.34 -4.54 15.60
CA ALA A 249 -18.14 -3.94 16.67
C ALA A 249 -19.19 -4.91 17.21
N LYS A 250 -19.98 -5.55 16.32
CA LYS A 250 -21.00 -6.54 16.72
C LYS A 250 -20.40 -7.75 17.42
N ALA A 251 -19.29 -8.26 16.91
CA ALA A 251 -18.66 -9.44 17.50
C ALA A 251 -18.09 -9.15 18.91
N CYS A 252 -17.58 -7.94 19.16
CA CYS A 252 -17.09 -7.54 20.48
C CYS A 252 -18.21 -7.18 21.46
N ILE A 253 -19.36 -6.68 21.01
CA ILE A 253 -20.53 -6.44 21.88
C ILE A 253 -21.08 -7.74 22.49
N ASP A 254 -21.01 -8.82 21.72
CA ASP A 254 -21.51 -10.13 22.14
C ASP A 254 -20.50 -10.95 22.99
N ASN A 255 -19.36 -10.34 23.35
CA ASN A 255 -18.28 -11.01 24.10
C ASN A 255 -17.70 -10.08 25.17
N ASP A 256 -17.91 -10.39 26.44
CA ASP A 256 -17.51 -9.54 27.57
C ASP A 256 -15.99 -9.54 27.85
N ASP A 257 -15.22 -10.46 27.24
CA ASP A 257 -13.77 -10.58 27.43
C ASP A 257 -12.96 -9.70 26.48
N VAL A 258 -13.62 -8.96 25.57
CA VAL A 258 -12.94 -8.13 24.58
C VAL A 258 -13.53 -6.73 24.45
N ALA A 259 -12.73 -5.79 24.00
CA ALA A 259 -13.18 -4.48 23.54
C ALA A 259 -12.60 -4.18 22.15
N ALA A 260 -13.40 -3.57 21.27
CA ALA A 260 -12.95 -3.08 20.00
C ALA A 260 -12.53 -1.61 20.10
N VAL A 261 -11.31 -1.29 19.67
CA VAL A 261 -10.80 0.07 19.59
C VAL A 261 -10.55 0.43 18.12
N PHE A 262 -11.22 1.47 17.64
CA PHE A 262 -11.13 1.98 16.28
C PHE A 262 -10.34 3.28 16.27
N ILE A 263 -9.11 3.25 15.73
CA ILE A 263 -8.22 4.43 15.64
C ILE A 263 -8.19 4.93 14.20
N GLY A 264 -8.59 6.17 13.99
CA GLY A 264 -8.55 6.77 12.67
C GLY A 264 -9.70 7.73 12.39
N GLY A 265 -9.81 8.06 11.11
CA GLY A 265 -10.87 8.91 10.57
C GLY A 265 -11.43 8.33 9.28
N GLY A 266 -12.46 8.95 8.76
CA GLY A 266 -13.06 8.55 7.49
C GLY A 266 -14.57 8.80 7.44
N ILE A 267 -15.12 8.66 6.24
CA ILE A 267 -16.53 9.00 5.96
C ILE A 267 -17.54 8.15 6.77
N TYR A 268 -17.12 6.97 7.20
CA TYR A 268 -17.99 6.05 7.95
C TYR A 268 -17.89 6.20 9.47
N LYS A 269 -16.89 6.96 10.00
CA LYS A 269 -16.64 7.09 11.44
C LYS A 269 -17.87 7.60 12.21
N LYS A 270 -18.49 8.69 11.71
CA LYS A 270 -19.65 9.30 12.37
C LYS A 270 -20.83 8.35 12.49
N GLU A 271 -21.16 7.63 11.40
CA GLU A 271 -22.23 6.64 11.36
C GLU A 271 -21.97 5.50 12.37
N LEU A 272 -20.73 5.02 12.46
CA LEU A 272 -20.32 4.01 13.44
C LEU A 272 -20.49 4.50 14.89
N MET A 273 -19.98 5.70 15.19
CA MET A 273 -20.09 6.31 16.53
C MET A 273 -21.55 6.46 16.98
N GLU A 274 -22.42 6.97 16.09
CA GLU A 274 -23.86 7.09 16.38
C GLU A 274 -24.51 5.73 16.63
N LYS A 275 -24.18 4.73 15.80
CA LYS A 275 -24.75 3.39 15.87
C LYS A 275 -24.39 2.65 17.15
N TYR A 276 -23.12 2.80 17.60
CA TYR A 276 -22.60 2.07 18.75
C TYR A 276 -22.46 2.92 20.03
N SER A 277 -23.08 4.08 20.06
CA SER A 277 -23.04 5.03 21.19
C SER A 277 -23.51 4.48 22.54
N LYS A 278 -24.25 3.37 22.55
CA LYS A 278 -24.74 2.72 23.78
C LYS A 278 -23.78 1.67 24.36
N TYR A 279 -22.68 1.38 23.67
CA TYR A 279 -21.76 0.29 24.01
C TYR A 279 -20.38 0.85 24.41
N GLU A 280 -20.38 1.89 25.28
CA GLU A 280 -19.18 2.65 25.68
C GLU A 280 -18.13 1.81 26.46
N ASP A 281 -18.53 0.67 27.00
CA ASP A 281 -17.63 -0.26 27.73
C ASP A 281 -17.04 -1.36 26.82
N SER A 282 -17.46 -1.44 25.56
CA SER A 282 -17.00 -2.46 24.61
C SER A 282 -16.47 -1.88 23.30
N ILE A 283 -16.87 -0.64 22.93
CA ILE A 283 -16.55 -0.04 21.65
C ILE A 283 -15.99 1.38 21.85
N TYR A 284 -14.76 1.60 21.39
CA TYR A 284 -14.07 2.86 21.53
C TYR A 284 -13.66 3.42 20.17
N PHE A 285 -13.87 4.72 19.96
CA PHE A 285 -13.47 5.45 18.76
C PHE A 285 -12.46 6.54 19.11
N LEU A 286 -11.24 6.40 18.58
CA LEU A 286 -10.16 7.35 18.77
C LEU A 286 -9.83 8.05 17.45
N ASP A 287 -9.21 9.23 17.53
CA ASP A 287 -8.78 9.96 16.35
C ASP A 287 -7.51 9.36 15.74
N SER A 288 -7.18 9.81 14.53
CA SER A 288 -5.99 9.35 13.82
C SER A 288 -4.72 9.73 14.57
N ILE A 289 -3.80 8.81 14.68
CA ILE A 289 -2.42 9.06 15.16
C ILE A 289 -1.45 9.17 13.97
N PRO A 290 -0.31 9.85 14.12
CA PRO A 290 0.75 9.84 13.12
C PRO A 290 1.24 8.42 12.83
N LYS A 291 1.74 8.18 11.62
CA LYS A 291 2.33 6.87 11.26
C LYS A 291 3.49 6.52 12.19
N THR A 292 4.26 7.51 12.60
CA THR A 292 5.39 7.38 13.54
C THR A 292 4.98 6.88 14.93
N SER A 293 3.69 7.00 15.30
CA SER A 293 3.18 6.49 16.59
C SER A 293 2.56 5.09 16.49
N ILE A 294 2.46 4.51 15.28
CA ILE A 294 1.91 3.15 15.12
C ILE A 294 2.72 2.09 15.89
N PRO A 295 4.06 2.11 15.90
CA PRO A 295 4.82 1.13 16.69
C PRO A 295 4.51 1.16 18.18
N ASP A 296 4.32 2.36 18.76
CA ASP A 296 3.99 2.48 20.19
C ASP A 296 2.60 1.92 20.54
N LEU A 297 1.63 2.04 19.61
CA LEU A 297 0.28 1.48 19.79
C LEU A 297 0.30 -0.01 20.14
N PHE A 298 1.24 -0.78 19.57
CA PHE A 298 1.34 -2.21 19.79
C PHE A 298 1.74 -2.60 21.23
N ASN A 299 2.17 -1.66 22.05
CA ASN A 299 2.39 -1.88 23.47
C ASN A 299 1.08 -1.97 24.28
N TYR A 300 -0.04 -1.50 23.71
CA TYR A 300 -1.31 -1.31 24.42
C TYR A 300 -2.45 -2.16 23.88
N ILE A 301 -2.24 -2.93 22.83
CA ILE A 301 -3.28 -3.77 22.20
C ILE A 301 -2.90 -5.24 22.27
N ASP A 302 -3.90 -6.13 22.21
CA ASP A 302 -3.71 -7.58 22.29
C ASP A 302 -3.81 -8.27 20.94
N ALA A 303 -4.61 -7.71 20.02
CA ALA A 303 -4.72 -8.16 18.64
C ALA A 303 -5.05 -7.01 17.69
N THR A 304 -4.74 -7.20 16.41
CA THR A 304 -5.23 -6.31 15.35
C THR A 304 -6.33 -6.96 14.53
N TYR A 305 -7.23 -6.14 13.98
CA TYR A 305 -8.25 -6.55 13.02
C TYR A 305 -7.90 -6.06 11.63
N VAL A 306 -7.73 -6.99 10.70
CA VAL A 306 -7.45 -6.68 9.29
C VAL A 306 -8.51 -7.37 8.45
N ALA A 307 -9.44 -6.59 7.92
CA ALA A 307 -10.56 -7.10 7.15
C ALA A 307 -10.84 -6.25 5.91
N ALA A 308 -11.52 -6.84 4.96
CA ALA A 308 -12.12 -6.15 3.83
C ALA A 308 -13.37 -6.88 3.35
N MET A 309 -14.35 -6.12 2.84
CA MET A 309 -15.49 -6.69 2.11
C MET A 309 -14.98 -7.54 0.96
N ASP A 310 -15.69 -8.62 0.68
CA ASP A 310 -15.33 -9.48 -0.46
C ASP A 310 -15.42 -8.70 -1.77
N ASN A 311 -14.41 -8.87 -2.59
CA ASN A 311 -14.26 -8.14 -3.84
C ASN A 311 -13.54 -9.00 -4.87
N ASP A 312 -14.09 -9.05 -6.08
CA ASP A 312 -13.51 -9.81 -7.21
C ASP A 312 -12.06 -9.44 -7.51
N MET A 313 -11.62 -8.22 -7.17
CA MET A 313 -10.22 -7.80 -7.34
C MET A 313 -9.26 -8.58 -6.44
N PHE A 314 -9.72 -9.11 -5.30
CA PHE A 314 -8.88 -9.87 -4.38
C PHE A 314 -8.42 -11.21 -4.93
N ARG A 315 -9.02 -11.71 -6.03
CA ARG A 315 -8.49 -12.87 -6.77
C ARG A 315 -7.06 -12.67 -7.29
N TYR A 316 -6.61 -11.41 -7.41
CA TYR A 316 -5.23 -11.08 -7.79
C TYR A 316 -4.28 -11.00 -6.59
N GLY A 317 -4.81 -11.05 -5.38
CA GLY A 317 -4.11 -10.91 -4.12
C GLY A 317 -4.38 -9.58 -3.43
N VAL A 318 -3.86 -9.44 -2.22
CA VAL A 318 -3.92 -8.22 -1.40
C VAL A 318 -2.53 -7.79 -0.96
N CYS A 319 -2.34 -6.46 -0.88
CA CYS A 319 -1.07 -5.86 -0.47
C CYS A 319 -1.34 -4.58 0.35
N MET A 320 -2.00 -4.74 1.50
CA MET A 320 -2.38 -3.64 2.39
C MET A 320 -1.24 -3.30 3.34
N ASN A 321 -0.84 -2.02 3.43
CA ASN A 321 0.21 -1.57 4.36
C ASN A 321 -0.10 -1.98 5.80
N LYS A 322 -1.34 -1.77 6.27
CA LYS A 322 -1.74 -2.13 7.64
C LYS A 322 -1.53 -3.62 7.99
N LEU A 323 -1.53 -4.51 7.00
CA LEU A 323 -1.24 -5.93 7.23
C LEU A 323 0.23 -6.12 7.65
N PHE A 324 1.15 -5.47 6.91
CA PHE A 324 2.57 -5.52 7.23
C PHE A 324 2.88 -4.81 8.56
N ASP A 325 2.24 -3.66 8.83
CA ASP A 325 2.34 -2.98 10.13
C ASP A 325 1.84 -3.90 11.26
N SER A 326 0.71 -4.60 11.07
CA SER A 326 0.17 -5.55 12.06
C SER A 326 1.11 -6.73 12.32
N MET A 327 1.72 -7.28 11.27
CA MET A 327 2.71 -8.36 11.41
C MET A 327 3.96 -7.88 12.13
N MET A 328 4.47 -6.68 11.80
CA MET A 328 5.66 -6.10 12.46
C MET A 328 5.41 -5.79 13.93
N GLY A 329 4.19 -5.43 14.30
CA GLY A 329 3.77 -5.13 15.67
C GLY A 329 3.79 -6.33 16.62
N ALA A 330 4.08 -7.53 16.15
CA ALA A 330 4.22 -8.76 16.94
C ALA A 330 3.01 -9.08 17.83
N LYS A 331 1.80 -8.78 17.35
CA LYS A 331 0.55 -9.19 17.98
C LYS A 331 -0.23 -10.12 17.04
N PRO A 332 -1.07 -11.03 17.56
CA PRO A 332 -1.96 -11.83 16.75
C PRO A 332 -2.85 -10.98 15.86
N ILE A 333 -3.14 -11.46 14.65
CA ILE A 333 -3.98 -10.75 13.68
C ILE A 333 -5.26 -11.54 13.48
N ILE A 334 -6.42 -10.91 13.71
CA ILE A 334 -7.72 -11.43 13.30
C ILE A 334 -7.95 -10.94 11.88
N TYR A 335 -7.87 -11.87 10.93
CA TYR A 335 -7.86 -11.58 9.51
C TYR A 335 -9.12 -12.10 8.81
N ALA A 336 -9.83 -11.20 8.14
CA ALA A 336 -11.09 -11.49 7.46
C ALA A 336 -11.05 -10.95 6.01
N ILE A 337 -10.23 -11.56 5.16
CA ILE A 337 -10.15 -11.23 3.73
C ILE A 337 -9.99 -12.52 2.92
N ASN A 338 -10.81 -12.67 1.88
CA ASN A 338 -10.73 -13.78 0.94
C ASN A 338 -9.75 -13.42 -0.20
N ALA A 339 -8.50 -13.87 -0.10
CA ALA A 339 -7.47 -13.63 -1.10
C ALA A 339 -6.53 -14.83 -1.26
N PRO A 340 -5.92 -15.06 -2.44
CA PRO A 340 -5.03 -16.20 -2.69
C PRO A 340 -3.72 -16.13 -1.89
N ASN A 341 -3.27 -14.96 -1.48
CA ASN A 341 -2.13 -14.81 -0.59
C ASN A 341 -2.61 -14.51 0.83
N ASN A 342 -2.47 -15.47 1.70
CA ASN A 342 -2.88 -15.35 3.10
C ASN A 342 -1.67 -15.51 4.03
N TYR A 343 -0.96 -14.41 4.24
CA TYR A 343 0.23 -14.38 5.10
C TYR A 343 -0.07 -14.80 6.55
N ILE A 344 -1.33 -14.66 7.02
CA ILE A 344 -1.70 -15.08 8.37
C ILE A 344 -1.65 -16.59 8.52
N VAL A 345 -2.13 -17.30 7.50
CA VAL A 345 -2.06 -18.77 7.45
C VAL A 345 -0.63 -19.22 7.15
N ASP A 346 0.01 -18.62 6.13
CA ASP A 346 1.34 -19.02 5.66
C ASP A 346 2.41 -18.93 6.76
N TYR A 347 2.32 -17.92 7.62
CA TYR A 347 3.27 -17.68 8.71
C TYR A 347 2.72 -18.03 10.10
N ASN A 348 1.50 -18.54 10.21
CA ASN A 348 0.85 -18.83 11.49
C ASN A 348 0.94 -17.66 12.50
N CYS A 349 0.52 -16.46 12.05
CA CYS A 349 0.64 -15.23 12.82
C CYS A 349 -0.70 -14.61 13.25
N GLY A 350 -1.77 -15.41 13.27
CA GLY A 350 -3.09 -14.97 13.72
C GLY A 350 -4.20 -15.97 13.44
N ILE A 351 -5.40 -15.47 13.41
CA ILE A 351 -6.64 -16.24 13.19
C ILE A 351 -7.29 -15.75 11.90
N ASN A 352 -7.41 -16.66 10.93
CA ASN A 352 -8.10 -16.40 9.67
C ASN A 352 -9.57 -16.78 9.79
N VAL A 353 -10.46 -15.90 9.38
CA VAL A 353 -11.89 -16.09 9.27
C VAL A 353 -12.38 -15.68 7.89
N GLU A 354 -13.55 -16.14 7.49
CA GLU A 354 -14.16 -15.77 6.22
C GLU A 354 -14.57 -14.29 6.22
N SER A 355 -14.32 -13.60 5.12
CA SER A 355 -14.73 -12.19 4.93
C SER A 355 -16.25 -12.05 5.04
N GLU A 356 -16.72 -10.93 5.62
CA GLU A 356 -18.12 -10.57 5.79
C GLU A 356 -18.96 -11.57 6.59
N ASN A 357 -18.37 -12.62 7.16
CA ASN A 357 -19.05 -13.63 7.96
C ASN A 357 -18.94 -13.30 9.46
N LEU A 358 -20.01 -12.71 10.03
CA LEU A 358 -20.05 -12.31 11.44
C LEU A 358 -19.93 -13.52 12.40
N GLU A 359 -20.56 -14.64 12.08
CA GLU A 359 -20.51 -15.82 12.96
C GLU A 359 -19.13 -16.48 12.98
N GLU A 360 -18.44 -16.52 11.85
CA GLU A 360 -17.04 -16.97 11.82
C GLU A 360 -16.11 -15.98 12.55
N LEU A 361 -16.39 -14.68 12.45
CA LEU A 361 -15.62 -13.69 13.22
C LEU A 361 -15.83 -13.84 14.73
N LYS A 362 -17.05 -14.07 15.20
CA LYS A 362 -17.34 -14.35 16.62
C LYS A 362 -16.58 -15.59 17.12
N LYS A 363 -16.62 -16.70 16.37
CA LYS A 363 -15.84 -17.91 16.69
C LYS A 363 -14.33 -17.64 16.70
N GLY A 364 -13.85 -16.83 15.76
CA GLY A 364 -12.44 -16.40 15.70
C GLY A 364 -12.01 -15.59 16.93
N ILE A 365 -12.86 -14.68 17.40
CA ILE A 365 -12.64 -13.90 18.62
C ILE A 365 -12.72 -14.80 19.86
N GLU A 366 -13.70 -15.70 19.95
CA GLU A 366 -13.79 -16.68 21.04
C GLU A 366 -12.52 -17.55 21.10
N LYS A 367 -12.04 -18.03 19.94
CA LYS A 367 -10.78 -18.76 19.86
C LYS A 367 -9.61 -17.90 20.36
N PHE A 368 -9.52 -16.62 19.97
CA PHE A 368 -8.48 -15.70 20.40
C PHE A 368 -8.46 -15.52 21.91
N VAL A 369 -9.63 -15.36 22.53
CA VAL A 369 -9.78 -15.19 24.00
C VAL A 369 -9.30 -16.43 24.76
N ASN A 370 -9.62 -17.64 24.24
CA ASN A 370 -9.33 -18.92 24.88
C ASN A 370 -7.90 -19.44 24.64
N LEU A 371 -7.10 -18.82 23.75
CA LEU A 371 -5.70 -19.18 23.60
C LEU A 371 -4.85 -18.68 24.77
N ASP A 372 -3.87 -19.51 25.17
CA ASP A 372 -2.90 -19.11 26.17
C ASP A 372 -1.93 -18.02 25.66
N GLU A 373 -1.33 -17.29 26.59
CA GLU A 373 -0.42 -16.19 26.27
C GLU A 373 0.82 -16.64 25.47
N GLU A 374 1.32 -17.85 25.70
CA GLU A 374 2.49 -18.37 24.99
C GLU A 374 2.16 -18.54 23.51
N THR A 375 0.99 -19.13 23.19
CA THR A 375 0.50 -19.29 21.81
C THR A 375 0.28 -17.94 21.13
N LEU A 376 -0.37 -16.98 21.82
CA LEU A 376 -0.61 -15.63 21.27
C LEU A 376 0.71 -14.89 21.00
N ASN A 377 1.65 -14.97 21.95
CA ASN A 377 2.98 -14.38 21.78
C ASN A 377 3.77 -15.03 20.64
N GLN A 378 3.62 -16.34 20.46
CA GLN A 378 4.28 -17.04 19.34
C GLN A 378 3.69 -16.62 17.99
N MET A 379 2.38 -16.45 17.88
CA MET A 379 1.75 -15.90 16.67
C MET A 379 2.30 -14.51 16.34
N GLY A 380 2.39 -13.62 17.31
CA GLY A 380 2.96 -12.30 17.14
C GLY A 380 4.42 -12.34 16.68
N LYS A 381 5.26 -13.16 17.32
CA LYS A 381 6.66 -13.36 16.93
C LYS A 381 6.81 -13.91 15.51
N ASN A 382 5.93 -14.81 15.09
CA ASN A 382 5.93 -15.38 13.76
C ASN A 382 5.66 -14.29 12.70
N GLY A 383 4.70 -13.39 12.95
CA GLY A 383 4.41 -12.25 12.07
C GLY A 383 5.62 -11.33 11.92
N ARG A 384 6.22 -10.92 13.04
CA ARG A 384 7.40 -10.06 13.03
C ARG A 384 8.59 -10.71 12.30
N LYS A 385 8.88 -11.97 12.61
CA LYS A 385 9.93 -12.74 11.93
C LYS A 385 9.71 -12.79 10.41
N ALA A 386 8.46 -13.01 9.96
CA ALA A 386 8.14 -13.01 8.55
C ALA A 386 8.45 -11.66 7.88
N ILE A 387 8.16 -10.53 8.56
CA ILE A 387 8.53 -9.21 8.07
C ILE A 387 10.05 -9.05 7.98
N GLU A 388 10.78 -9.33 9.04
CA GLU A 388 12.24 -9.16 9.14
C GLU A 388 12.97 -10.03 8.09
N GLU A 389 12.47 -11.23 7.79
CA GLU A 389 13.08 -12.13 6.82
C GLU A 389 12.70 -11.83 5.35
N ASN A 390 11.49 -11.27 5.08
CA ASN A 390 10.95 -11.24 3.71
C ASN A 390 10.39 -9.89 3.25
N PHE A 391 9.99 -9.00 4.16
CA PHE A 391 9.18 -7.84 3.82
C PHE A 391 9.73 -6.51 4.34
N THR A 392 11.00 -6.43 4.71
CA THR A 392 11.65 -5.12 4.90
C THR A 392 11.93 -4.48 3.55
N TYR A 393 11.86 -3.15 3.47
CA TYR A 393 12.16 -2.46 2.20
C TYR A 393 13.58 -2.75 1.69
N HIS A 394 14.53 -3.03 2.59
CA HIS A 394 15.86 -3.51 2.19
C HIS A 394 15.77 -4.81 1.38
N LYS A 395 15.11 -5.85 1.93
CA LYS A 395 14.89 -7.14 1.25
C LYS A 395 14.10 -7.00 -0.06
N LEU A 396 13.10 -6.12 -0.05
CA LEU A 396 12.26 -5.90 -1.23
C LEU A 396 13.03 -5.16 -2.34
N ALA A 397 13.92 -4.23 -1.98
CA ALA A 397 14.80 -3.55 -2.94
C ALA A 397 15.81 -4.51 -3.57
N GLU A 398 16.43 -5.41 -2.78
CA GLU A 398 17.26 -6.50 -3.30
C GLU A 398 16.47 -7.42 -4.24
N LYS A 399 15.27 -7.86 -3.80
CA LYS A 399 14.39 -8.72 -4.59
C LYS A 399 13.98 -8.08 -5.91
N PHE A 400 13.71 -6.78 -5.91
CA PHE A 400 13.38 -6.04 -7.13
C PHE A 400 14.55 -6.07 -8.13
N LEU A 401 15.77 -5.75 -7.69
CA LEU A 401 16.95 -5.77 -8.56
C LEU A 401 17.25 -7.18 -9.07
N LYS A 402 17.13 -8.21 -8.22
CA LYS A 402 17.28 -9.61 -8.62
C LYS A 402 16.24 -10.04 -9.68
N GLY A 403 15.03 -9.49 -9.62
CA GLY A 403 14.01 -9.70 -10.64
C GLY A 403 14.39 -9.19 -12.02
N LEU A 404 15.38 -8.29 -12.13
CA LEU A 404 15.89 -7.76 -13.39
C LEU A 404 17.05 -8.61 -13.98
N GLU A 405 17.48 -9.66 -13.33
CA GLU A 405 18.58 -10.52 -13.76
C GLU A 405 18.07 -11.80 -14.49
N ASN A 406 16.78 -12.09 -14.34
CA ASN A 406 16.10 -13.21 -14.99
C ASN A 406 15.58 -12.81 -16.41
#